data_c9faa5a5f7d0690152c7812597ed94f1
#
_entry.id   c9faa5a5f7d0690152c7812597ed94f1
#
_cell.length_a   1.000
_cell.length_b   1.000
_cell.length_c   1.000
_cell.angle_alpha   90.00
_cell.angle_beta   90.00
_cell.angle_gamma   90.00
#
_symmetry.space_group_name_H-M   'P 1'
#
loop_
_entity.id
_entity.type
_entity.pdbx_description
1 polymer ?
#
loop_
_entity_poly.entity_id
_entity_poly.type
_entity_poly.pdbx_seq_one_letter_code
_entity_poly.pdbx_strand_id
1 'polypeptide(L)'
;MNHEYEKARIAALESLDILDTSPSEQLDELTKAVQEEFNAKTCLVSLVAEDRQWFKSRQCMDATETPRNISFCTYAIAEEEYLIVPDAKADKLFANNPLVTGSPFIRAYAGAILRNKDGYELGTLCLLFDEPRDFLDVEIESLKKPRPHS
;
A
#
# COMPACT_ATOMS: atom_id res chain seq x y z
N MET A 1 10.40 -9.00 -10.65
CA MET A 1 10.58 -7.76 -11.45
C MET A 1 12.06 -7.64 -11.80
N ASN A 2 12.40 -7.42 -13.06
CA ASN A 2 13.80 -7.36 -13.44
C ASN A 2 14.41 -5.98 -13.18
N HIS A 3 15.74 -5.91 -13.19
CA HIS A 3 16.48 -4.70 -12.83
C HIS A 3 16.19 -3.50 -13.75
N GLU A 4 16.08 -3.75 -15.05
CA GLU A 4 15.79 -2.69 -16.03
C GLU A 4 14.38 -2.11 -15.84
N TYR A 5 13.41 -2.97 -15.60
CA TYR A 5 12.03 -2.54 -15.33
C TYR A 5 11.97 -1.74 -14.03
N GLU A 6 12.63 -2.22 -12.98
CA GLU A 6 12.66 -1.54 -11.69
C GLU A 6 13.24 -0.14 -11.83
N LYS A 7 14.31 0.01 -12.59
CA LYS A 7 14.92 1.31 -12.86
C LYS A 7 13.96 2.27 -13.54
N ALA A 8 13.23 1.78 -14.55
CA ALA A 8 12.24 2.57 -15.25
C ALA A 8 11.07 2.94 -14.34
N ARG A 9 10.64 2.02 -13.49
CA ARG A 9 9.58 2.24 -12.52
C ARG A 9 9.97 3.36 -11.52
N ILE A 10 11.17 3.29 -10.97
CA ILE A 10 11.69 4.31 -10.05
C ILE A 10 11.77 5.67 -10.74
N ALA A 11 12.27 5.70 -11.98
CA ALA A 11 12.34 6.95 -12.75
C ALA A 11 10.95 7.56 -12.97
N ALA A 12 9.96 6.70 -13.25
CA ALA A 12 8.58 7.15 -13.43
C ALA A 12 8.03 7.76 -12.14
N LEU A 13 8.30 7.15 -10.99
CA LEU A 13 7.89 7.66 -9.69
C LEU A 13 8.56 9.01 -9.40
N GLU A 14 9.87 9.08 -9.57
CA GLU A 14 10.63 10.29 -9.29
C GLU A 14 10.23 11.46 -10.20
N SER A 15 9.83 11.18 -11.43
CA SER A 15 9.40 12.22 -12.37
C SER A 15 8.12 12.95 -11.95
N LEU A 16 7.35 12.37 -11.04
CA LEU A 16 6.13 12.99 -10.52
C LEU A 16 6.42 14.00 -9.39
N ASP A 17 7.64 14.04 -8.87
CA ASP A 17 8.05 14.94 -7.80
C ASP A 17 7.10 14.88 -6.59
N ILE A 18 6.60 13.69 -6.27
CA ILE A 18 5.61 13.51 -5.21
C ILE A 18 6.24 13.07 -3.88
N LEU A 19 7.41 12.42 -3.92
CA LEU A 19 8.10 11.96 -2.71
C LEU A 19 8.53 13.17 -1.86
N ASP A 20 8.37 13.03 -0.54
CA ASP A 20 8.76 14.03 0.45
C ASP A 20 8.00 15.36 0.29
N THR A 21 6.80 15.31 -0.29
CA THR A 21 5.95 16.48 -0.44
C THR A 21 4.95 16.58 0.73
N SER A 22 4.32 17.75 0.86
CA SER A 22 3.32 17.99 1.89
C SER A 22 2.10 17.08 1.71
N PRO A 23 1.37 16.76 2.79
CA PRO A 23 0.12 16.02 2.68
C PRO A 23 -0.87 16.67 1.73
N SER A 24 -1.67 15.87 1.06
CA SER A 24 -2.73 16.32 0.18
C SER A 24 -4.07 16.15 0.88
N GLU A 25 -4.82 17.23 1.01
CA GLU A 25 -6.15 17.18 1.64
C GLU A 25 -7.08 16.22 0.92
N GLN A 26 -7.05 16.22 -0.42
CA GLN A 26 -7.87 15.32 -1.23
C GLN A 26 -7.53 13.86 -1.00
N LEU A 27 -6.25 13.52 -0.94
CA LEU A 27 -5.82 12.15 -0.68
C LEU A 27 -6.10 11.73 0.75
N ASP A 28 -5.99 12.66 1.71
CA ASP A 28 -6.30 12.36 3.10
C ASP A 28 -7.80 12.10 3.29
N GLU A 29 -8.65 12.82 2.57
CA GLU A 29 -10.09 12.55 2.56
C GLU A 29 -10.40 11.19 1.94
N LEU A 30 -9.68 10.84 0.88
CA LEU A 30 -9.81 9.54 0.23
C LEU A 30 -9.45 8.39 1.18
N THR A 31 -8.27 8.48 1.81
CA THR A 31 -7.83 7.41 2.72
C THR A 31 -8.74 7.28 3.93
N LYS A 32 -9.26 8.39 4.44
CA LYS A 32 -10.21 8.37 5.54
C LYS A 32 -11.51 7.67 5.15
N ALA A 33 -12.04 7.99 3.96
CA ALA A 33 -13.27 7.38 3.47
C ALA A 33 -13.10 5.88 3.25
N VAL A 34 -11.97 5.47 2.67
CA VAL A 34 -11.69 4.05 2.43
C VAL A 34 -11.50 3.31 3.76
N GLN A 35 -10.79 3.92 4.72
CA GLN A 35 -10.63 3.36 6.04
C GLN A 35 -11.98 3.07 6.71
N GLU A 36 -12.90 4.02 6.62
CA GLU A 36 -14.23 3.90 7.21
C GLU A 36 -15.06 2.84 6.49
N GLU A 37 -14.99 2.79 5.16
CA GLU A 37 -15.73 1.82 4.35
C GLU A 37 -15.38 0.38 4.76
N PHE A 38 -14.10 0.10 5.02
CA PHE A 38 -13.62 -1.24 5.34
C PHE A 38 -13.45 -1.48 6.84
N ASN A 39 -13.70 -0.46 7.65
CA ASN A 39 -13.45 -0.52 9.09
C ASN A 39 -12.02 -0.98 9.39
N ALA A 40 -11.07 -0.42 8.67
CA ALA A 40 -9.66 -0.76 8.82
C ALA A 40 -9.01 0.03 9.94
N LYS A 41 -7.95 -0.50 10.53
CA LYS A 41 -7.17 0.22 11.52
C LYS A 41 -6.39 1.35 10.86
N THR A 42 -5.87 1.11 9.67
CA THR A 42 -4.99 2.05 8.95
C THR A 42 -5.29 2.01 7.47
N CYS A 43 -5.24 3.16 6.81
CA CYS A 43 -5.32 3.26 5.36
C CYS A 43 -4.20 4.17 4.87
N LEU A 44 -3.51 3.76 3.81
CA LEU A 44 -2.33 4.46 3.29
C LEU A 44 -2.40 4.58 1.77
N VAL A 45 -1.90 5.72 1.25
CA VAL A 45 -1.39 5.80 -0.11
C VAL A 45 0.12 5.68 0.03
N SER A 46 0.64 4.51 -0.32
CA SER A 46 2.03 4.13 -0.12
C SER A 46 2.75 4.08 -1.46
N LEU A 47 3.86 4.79 -1.56
CA LEU A 47 4.68 4.82 -2.77
C LEU A 47 5.97 4.05 -2.50
N VAL A 48 6.32 3.13 -3.41
CA VAL A 48 7.49 2.26 -3.24
C VAL A 48 8.66 2.86 -4.03
N ALA A 49 9.57 3.49 -3.31
CA ALA A 49 10.79 4.06 -3.86
C ALA A 49 11.90 3.02 -3.91
N GLU A 50 13.13 3.44 -4.18
CA GLU A 50 14.26 2.51 -4.34
C GLU A 50 14.55 1.72 -3.05
N ASP A 51 14.57 2.41 -1.92
CA ASP A 51 14.98 1.83 -0.64
C ASP A 51 13.95 1.99 0.49
N ARG A 52 12.81 2.60 0.19
CA ARG A 52 11.77 2.87 1.20
C ARG A 52 10.38 2.83 0.59
N GLN A 53 9.38 2.63 1.44
CA GLN A 53 8.01 2.97 1.07
C GLN A 53 7.67 4.26 1.82
N TRP A 54 7.15 5.24 1.11
CA TRP A 54 6.82 6.55 1.64
C TRP A 54 5.32 6.79 1.53
N PHE A 55 4.72 7.33 2.61
CA PHE A 55 3.27 7.50 2.67
C PHE A 55 2.87 8.91 2.28
N LYS A 56 2.28 9.05 1.09
CA LYS A 56 1.71 10.33 0.65
C LYS A 56 0.47 10.69 1.44
N SER A 57 -0.31 9.67 1.85
CA SER A 57 -1.47 9.85 2.71
C SER A 57 -1.50 8.72 3.72
N ARG A 58 -1.87 9.03 4.96
CA ARG A 58 -1.92 8.03 6.03
C ARG A 58 -2.99 8.37 7.05
N GLN A 59 -3.71 7.34 7.49
CA GLN A 59 -4.70 7.42 8.55
C GLN A 59 -4.28 6.47 9.66
N CYS A 60 -4.14 6.98 10.88
CA CYS A 60 -3.77 6.18 12.05
C CYS A 60 -2.42 5.46 11.93
N MET A 61 -1.46 6.13 11.32
CA MET A 61 -0.09 5.65 11.18
C MET A 61 0.85 6.80 11.51
N ASP A 62 1.70 6.63 12.52
CA ASP A 62 2.62 7.68 12.95
C ASP A 62 3.84 7.78 12.03
N ALA A 63 4.32 6.65 11.52
CA ALA A 63 5.46 6.64 10.61
C ALA A 63 5.12 7.31 9.30
N THR A 64 6.08 8.08 8.74
CA THR A 64 5.93 8.70 7.43
C THR A 64 6.50 7.82 6.32
N GLU A 65 7.32 6.86 6.68
CA GLU A 65 7.92 5.91 5.76
C GLU A 65 8.43 4.69 6.52
N THR A 66 8.70 3.61 5.79
CA THR A 66 9.34 2.40 6.33
C THR A 66 10.38 1.90 5.34
N PRO A 67 11.35 1.09 5.80
CA PRO A 67 12.29 0.46 4.87
C PRO A 67 11.55 -0.42 3.86
N ARG A 68 12.01 -0.39 2.63
CA ARG A 68 11.38 -1.16 1.54
C ARG A 68 11.42 -2.66 1.78
N ASN A 69 12.50 -3.16 2.36
CA ASN A 69 12.71 -4.60 2.55
C ASN A 69 11.72 -5.25 3.51
N ILE A 70 10.99 -4.47 4.32
CA ILE A 70 9.94 -4.99 5.20
C ILE A 70 8.54 -4.61 4.73
N SER A 71 8.43 -3.94 3.59
CA SER A 71 7.17 -3.42 3.06
C SER A 71 6.31 -4.50 2.42
N PHE A 72 5.04 -4.59 2.83
CA PHE A 72 4.05 -5.43 2.15
C PHE A 72 3.83 -4.94 0.72
N CYS A 73 3.91 -3.62 0.51
CA CYS A 73 3.67 -3.01 -0.80
C CYS A 73 4.70 -3.43 -1.83
N THR A 74 5.91 -3.78 -1.41
CA THR A 74 6.94 -4.31 -2.31
C THR A 74 6.46 -5.59 -2.98
N TYR A 75 5.76 -6.45 -2.23
CA TYR A 75 5.18 -7.67 -2.79
C TYR A 75 3.93 -7.37 -3.62
N ALA A 76 3.16 -6.37 -3.18
CA ALA A 76 1.94 -5.96 -3.89
C ALA A 76 2.24 -5.47 -5.30
N ILE A 77 3.27 -4.65 -5.49
CA ILE A 77 3.58 -4.11 -6.82
C ILE A 77 4.10 -5.16 -7.79
N ALA A 78 4.41 -6.35 -7.32
CA ALA A 78 4.77 -7.49 -8.18
C ALA A 78 3.54 -8.25 -8.66
N GLU A 79 2.35 -7.96 -8.10
CA GLU A 79 1.10 -8.57 -8.53
C GLU A 79 0.49 -7.80 -9.71
N GLU A 80 -0.57 -8.36 -10.32
CA GLU A 80 -1.21 -7.72 -11.47
C GLU A 80 -2.14 -6.57 -11.06
N GLU A 81 -2.95 -6.75 -10.02
CA GLU A 81 -3.96 -5.77 -9.64
C GLU A 81 -3.99 -5.48 -8.14
N TYR A 82 -3.78 -6.48 -7.31
CA TYR A 82 -3.91 -6.33 -5.86
C TYR A 82 -3.16 -7.43 -5.11
N LEU A 83 -2.92 -7.18 -3.82
CA LEU A 83 -2.42 -8.19 -2.88
C LEU A 83 -3.37 -8.25 -1.70
N ILE A 84 -3.83 -9.45 -1.37
CA ILE A 84 -4.71 -9.70 -0.22
C ILE A 84 -4.03 -10.71 0.70
N VAL A 85 -3.89 -10.35 1.97
CA VAL A 85 -3.31 -11.22 3.01
C VAL A 85 -4.33 -11.29 4.14
N PRO A 86 -5.20 -12.34 4.16
CA PRO A 86 -6.25 -12.45 5.18
C PRO A 86 -5.72 -12.69 6.59
N ASP A 87 -4.58 -13.37 6.72
CA ASP A 87 -3.96 -13.66 8.00
C ASP A 87 -2.45 -13.65 7.86
N ALA A 88 -1.83 -12.53 8.23
CA ALA A 88 -0.40 -12.32 8.05
C ALA A 88 0.45 -13.31 8.86
N LYS A 89 -0.01 -13.72 10.04
CA LYS A 89 0.71 -14.70 10.86
C LYS A 89 0.70 -16.10 10.26
N ALA A 90 -0.33 -16.42 9.51
CA ALA A 90 -0.47 -17.72 8.84
C ALA A 90 0.16 -17.72 7.45
N ASP A 91 0.56 -16.57 6.94
CA ASP A 91 1.13 -16.43 5.60
C ASP A 91 2.63 -16.69 5.66
N LYS A 92 3.10 -17.65 4.86
CA LYS A 92 4.51 -18.04 4.85
C LYS A 92 5.44 -16.90 4.52
N LEU A 93 4.98 -15.96 3.70
CA LEU A 93 5.78 -14.83 3.25
C LEU A 93 5.92 -13.76 4.32
N PHE A 94 4.88 -13.57 5.14
CA PHE A 94 4.78 -12.44 6.07
C PHE A 94 4.86 -12.80 7.54
N ALA A 95 4.75 -14.07 7.91
CA ALA A 95 4.67 -14.48 9.33
C ALA A 95 5.81 -13.94 10.19
N ASN A 96 7.01 -13.84 9.63
CA ASN A 96 8.20 -13.36 10.33
C ASN A 96 8.55 -11.90 10.00
N ASN A 97 7.69 -11.20 9.28
CA ASN A 97 7.92 -9.81 8.92
C ASN A 97 7.90 -8.93 10.17
N PRO A 98 8.87 -7.99 10.33
CA PRO A 98 8.92 -7.10 11.50
C PRO A 98 7.64 -6.31 11.74
N LEU A 99 6.89 -5.99 10.69
CA LEU A 99 5.61 -5.28 10.82
C LEU A 99 4.47 -6.18 11.32
N VAL A 100 4.69 -7.48 11.33
CA VAL A 100 3.75 -8.47 11.85
C VAL A 100 4.12 -8.87 13.27
N THR A 101 5.40 -9.15 13.52
CA THR A 101 5.89 -9.57 14.83
C THR A 101 6.07 -8.41 15.81
N GLY A 102 6.20 -7.20 15.27
CA GLY A 102 6.31 -5.96 16.04
C GLY A 102 5.31 -4.93 15.56
N SER A 103 5.37 -3.71 16.12
CA SER A 103 4.46 -2.62 15.76
C SER A 103 4.53 -2.33 14.26
N PRO A 104 3.40 -2.16 13.56
CA PRO A 104 2.03 -2.03 14.09
C PRO A 104 1.26 -3.35 14.26
N PHE A 105 1.93 -4.48 14.26
CA PHE A 105 1.32 -5.79 14.46
C PHE A 105 0.25 -6.10 13.41
N ILE A 106 0.61 -5.99 12.14
CA ILE A 106 -0.31 -6.23 11.03
C ILE A 106 -0.80 -7.69 11.08
N ARG A 107 -2.12 -7.88 11.01
CA ARG A 107 -2.74 -9.20 10.99
C ARG A 107 -3.43 -9.52 9.68
N ALA A 108 -3.89 -8.49 8.96
CA ALA A 108 -4.43 -8.64 7.61
C ALA A 108 -4.04 -7.42 6.79
N TYR A 109 -3.96 -7.60 5.48
CA TYR A 109 -3.56 -6.56 4.55
C TYR A 109 -4.37 -6.66 3.27
N ALA A 110 -4.75 -5.50 2.72
CA ALA A 110 -5.35 -5.42 1.40
C ALA A 110 -4.75 -4.21 0.69
N GLY A 111 -4.16 -4.42 -0.48
CA GLY A 111 -3.56 -3.33 -1.25
C GLY A 111 -3.91 -3.42 -2.72
N ALA A 112 -4.45 -2.32 -3.28
CA ALA A 112 -4.68 -2.18 -4.71
C ALA A 112 -3.52 -1.40 -5.31
N ILE A 113 -3.03 -1.83 -6.46
CA ILE A 113 -1.85 -1.25 -7.08
C ILE A 113 -2.21 0.07 -7.76
N LEU A 114 -1.39 1.09 -7.53
CA LEU A 114 -1.51 2.40 -8.16
C LEU A 114 -0.49 2.49 -9.29
N ARG A 115 -0.96 2.77 -10.51
CA ARG A 115 -0.10 2.89 -11.70
C ARG A 115 -0.19 4.29 -12.28
N ASN A 116 0.90 4.71 -12.95
CA ASN A 116 0.86 5.94 -13.72
C ASN A 116 0.22 5.67 -15.10
N LYS A 117 0.15 6.71 -15.93
CA LYS A 117 -0.45 6.61 -17.27
C LYS A 117 0.26 5.62 -18.19
N ASP A 118 1.53 5.34 -17.93
CA ASP A 118 2.33 4.40 -18.72
C ASP A 118 2.30 2.97 -18.16
N GLY A 119 1.54 2.75 -17.08
CA GLY A 119 1.35 1.44 -16.48
C GLY A 119 2.38 1.02 -15.45
N TYR A 120 3.32 1.89 -15.09
CA TYR A 120 4.30 1.55 -14.05
C TYR A 120 3.65 1.57 -12.67
N GLU A 121 3.95 0.54 -11.89
CA GLU A 121 3.45 0.40 -10.52
C GLU A 121 4.19 1.36 -9.60
N LEU A 122 3.49 2.37 -9.10
CA LEU A 122 4.07 3.40 -8.23
C LEU A 122 4.01 2.99 -6.76
N GLY A 123 2.95 2.31 -6.38
CA GLY A 123 2.69 1.93 -5.01
C GLY A 123 1.30 1.35 -4.86
N THR A 124 0.69 1.56 -3.69
CA THR A 124 -0.62 0.98 -3.39
C THR A 124 -1.51 1.94 -2.61
N LEU A 125 -2.83 1.75 -2.80
CA LEU A 125 -3.84 2.18 -1.82
C LEU A 125 -4.07 0.96 -0.96
N CYS A 126 -3.67 1.01 0.33
CA CYS A 126 -3.69 -0.19 1.15
C CYS A 126 -4.36 0.01 2.50
N LEU A 127 -4.84 -1.11 3.03
CA LEU A 127 -5.54 -1.21 4.29
C LEU A 127 -4.81 -2.19 5.19
N LEU A 128 -4.61 -1.79 6.44
CA LEU A 128 -3.98 -2.62 7.47
C LEU A 128 -5.02 -2.92 8.55
N PHE A 129 -5.05 -4.17 9.00
CA PHE A 129 -5.96 -4.63 10.04
C PHE A 129 -5.17 -5.26 11.18
N ASP A 130 -5.65 -5.08 12.41
CA ASP A 130 -5.01 -5.67 13.60
C ASP A 130 -5.61 -7.02 13.99
N GLU A 131 -6.51 -7.55 13.16
CA GLU A 131 -7.10 -8.88 13.30
C GLU A 131 -7.15 -9.56 11.94
N PRO A 132 -7.10 -10.91 11.88
CA PRO A 132 -7.31 -11.60 10.62
C PRO A 132 -8.68 -11.24 10.03
N ARG A 133 -8.76 -11.19 8.72
CA ARG A 133 -9.98 -10.78 8.03
C ARG A 133 -10.05 -11.40 6.64
N ASP A 134 -11.19 -11.97 6.32
CA ASP A 134 -11.48 -12.41 4.97
C ASP A 134 -12.08 -11.26 4.16
N PHE A 135 -11.86 -11.29 2.86
CA PHE A 135 -12.33 -10.22 1.95
C PHE A 135 -13.29 -10.82 0.94
N LEU A 136 -14.46 -10.19 0.81
CA LEU A 136 -15.44 -10.57 -0.21
C LEU A 136 -15.01 -10.02 -1.56
N ASP A 137 -15.44 -10.69 -2.63
CA ASP A 137 -15.12 -10.24 -4.00
C ASP A 137 -15.59 -8.80 -4.25
N VAL A 138 -16.76 -8.43 -3.73
CA VAL A 138 -17.26 -7.06 -3.87
C VAL A 138 -16.38 -6.04 -3.16
N GLU A 139 -15.76 -6.43 -2.05
CA GLU A 139 -14.85 -5.56 -1.31
C GLU A 139 -13.55 -5.36 -2.10
N ILE A 140 -13.02 -6.42 -2.68
CA ILE A 140 -11.81 -6.35 -3.50
C ILE A 140 -12.06 -5.47 -4.72
N GLU A 141 -13.21 -5.63 -5.38
CA GLU A 141 -13.59 -4.81 -6.53
C GLU A 141 -13.73 -3.33 -6.13
N SER A 142 -14.30 -3.06 -4.95
CA SER A 142 -14.42 -1.71 -4.44
C SER A 142 -13.05 -1.08 -4.21
N LEU A 143 -12.11 -1.83 -3.65
CA LEU A 143 -10.76 -1.34 -3.39
C LEU A 143 -10.02 -1.00 -4.68
N LYS A 144 -10.18 -1.82 -5.73
CA LYS A 144 -9.55 -1.60 -7.03
C LYS A 144 -10.19 -0.48 -7.85
N LYS A 145 -11.40 -0.09 -7.48
CA LYS A 145 -12.18 0.88 -8.26
C LYS A 145 -11.46 2.20 -8.41
N PRO A 146 -11.40 2.78 -9.64
CA PRO A 146 -10.83 4.11 -9.82
C PRO A 146 -11.57 5.13 -8.97
N ARG A 147 -10.82 6.05 -8.37
CA ARG A 147 -11.38 7.08 -7.51
C ARG A 147 -10.96 8.45 -8.03
N PRO A 148 -11.80 9.49 -7.82
CA PRO A 148 -11.54 10.80 -8.40
C PRO A 148 -10.20 11.43 -8.02
N HIS A 149 -9.63 11.04 -6.90
CA HIS A 149 -8.41 11.65 -6.36
C HIS A 149 -7.21 10.71 -6.32
N SER A 150 -7.32 9.50 -6.91
CA SER A 150 -6.22 8.54 -6.90
C SER A 150 -5.35 8.61 -8.13
#